data_6d25ebcbf039c7d6a30527fc50cd3971
#
_entry.id   6d25ebcbf039c7d6a30527fc50cd3971
#
_cell.length_a   1.000
_cell.length_b   1.000
_cell.length_c   1.000
_cell.angle_alpha   90.00
_cell.angle_beta   90.00
_cell.angle_gamma   90.00
#
_symmetry.space_group_name_H-M   'P 1'
#
loop_
_entity.id
_entity.type
_entity.pdbx_description
1 polymer ?
#
loop_
_entity_poly.entity_id
_entity_poly.type
_entity_poly.pdbx_seq_one_letter_code
_entity_poly.pdbx_strand_id
1 'polypeptide(L)'
;MHNGQHRRDLAISPGRALSTPQTQPRERADAARNRAQILAAAEHLFSTQDPAGITMDQLAKAAGVGRATLYRRFPDPAAVAVALLDEHEYRLQDQLLSGPPPLGPGAPPGDRLAAFYLAAIDLLEQHLPLALGAETGPARFTSGAYGFWRVHVRALLVEGGVPDPDAHIDLLLAPLAPELYDFQRNRMGLSSLRIAACVADLARRIMRQP
;
A
#
# COMPACT_ATOMS: atom_id res chain seq x y z
N MET A 1 39.65 79.39 0.53
CA MET A 1 39.71 78.06 -0.09
C MET A 1 39.43 77.09 1.03
N HIS A 2 38.17 76.66 1.22
CA HIS A 2 37.80 75.87 2.35
C HIS A 2 37.01 74.63 1.85
N ASN A 3 37.56 73.48 2.06
CA ASN A 3 37.04 72.21 1.62
C ASN A 3 36.29 71.55 2.78
N GLY A 4 34.97 71.56 2.77
CA GLY A 4 34.10 70.96 3.79
C GLY A 4 33.64 69.58 3.43
N GLN A 5 34.16 68.58 4.13
CA GLN A 5 33.73 67.16 3.99
C GLN A 5 32.46 66.93 4.81
N HIS A 6 31.38 66.61 4.15
CA HIS A 6 30.18 66.04 4.78
C HIS A 6 30.28 64.51 4.81
N ARG A 7 30.56 63.95 5.98
CA ARG A 7 30.33 62.55 6.28
C ARG A 7 28.83 62.36 6.51
N ARG A 8 28.23 61.51 5.69
CA ARG A 8 26.87 60.99 5.95
C ARG A 8 27.04 59.68 6.70
N ASP A 9 26.56 59.64 7.95
CA ASP A 9 26.42 58.41 8.74
C ASP A 9 25.27 57.59 8.16
N LEU A 10 25.62 56.43 7.60
CA LEU A 10 24.66 55.40 7.22
C LEU A 10 24.32 54.55 8.46
N ALA A 11 23.20 54.86 9.09
CA ALA A 11 22.63 54.00 10.13
C ALA A 11 22.22 52.66 9.51
N ILE A 12 22.94 51.59 9.88
CA ILE A 12 22.59 50.19 9.54
C ILE A 12 21.44 49.80 10.48
N SER A 13 20.25 49.64 9.94
CA SER A 13 19.10 49.02 10.62
C SER A 13 19.40 47.57 10.95
N PRO A 14 19.13 47.08 12.18
CA PRO A 14 19.34 45.70 12.52
C PRO A 14 18.34 44.83 11.75
N GLY A 15 18.89 43.83 11.06
CA GLY A 15 18.16 42.89 10.23
C GLY A 15 17.00 42.23 10.96
N ARG A 16 15.86 42.26 10.31
CA ARG A 16 14.65 41.51 10.68
C ARG A 16 15.00 40.03 10.67
N ALA A 17 15.08 39.41 11.84
CA ALA A 17 15.27 37.97 11.99
C ALA A 17 14.14 37.26 11.23
N LEU A 18 14.51 36.53 10.20
CA LEU A 18 13.60 35.63 9.50
C LEU A 18 13.23 34.49 10.47
N SER A 19 12.05 34.57 11.04
CA SER A 19 11.49 33.51 11.85
C SER A 19 11.29 32.28 10.97
N THR A 20 12.13 31.28 11.15
CA THR A 20 12.04 29.96 10.51
C THR A 20 10.71 29.32 10.98
N PRO A 21 9.82 28.85 10.10
CA PRO A 21 8.55 28.30 10.54
C PRO A 21 8.77 26.90 11.15
N GLN A 22 8.73 26.79 12.47
CA GLN A 22 8.67 25.55 13.23
C GLN A 22 7.29 24.84 13.09
N THR A 23 6.39 25.33 12.26
CA THR A 23 5.03 24.82 12.03
C THR A 23 5.00 23.56 11.18
N GLN A 24 5.92 23.35 10.26
CA GLN A 24 5.88 22.24 9.29
C GLN A 24 5.95 20.82 9.89
N PRO A 25 6.80 20.48 10.88
CA PRO A 25 6.85 19.14 11.45
C PRO A 25 5.58 18.76 12.22
N ARG A 26 4.96 19.71 12.93
CA ARG A 26 3.76 19.49 13.72
C ARG A 26 2.53 19.28 12.82
N GLU A 27 2.39 20.07 11.77
CA GLU A 27 1.31 19.92 10.78
C GLU A 27 1.40 18.57 10.04
N ARG A 28 2.60 18.12 9.71
CA ARG A 28 2.82 16.79 9.10
C ARG A 28 2.46 15.66 10.06
N ALA A 29 2.82 15.78 11.34
CA ALA A 29 2.48 14.79 12.36
C ALA A 29 0.97 14.74 12.62
N ASP A 30 0.28 15.88 12.66
CA ASP A 30 -1.17 15.97 12.81
C ASP A 30 -1.88 15.40 11.58
N ALA A 31 -1.35 15.67 10.37
CA ALA A 31 -1.86 15.11 9.14
C ALA A 31 -1.70 13.60 9.07
N ALA A 32 -0.58 13.04 9.55
CA ALA A 32 -0.35 11.60 9.61
C ALA A 32 -1.29 10.92 10.63
N ARG A 33 -1.47 11.53 11.82
CA ARG A 33 -2.42 11.04 12.83
C ARG A 33 -3.86 11.00 12.29
N ASN A 34 -4.30 12.08 11.66
CA ASN A 34 -5.65 12.14 11.08
C ASN A 34 -5.84 11.08 9.98
N ARG A 35 -4.80 10.83 9.14
CA ARG A 35 -4.85 9.76 8.13
C ARG A 35 -5.02 8.40 8.79
N ALA A 36 -4.22 8.10 9.80
CA ALA A 36 -4.29 6.83 10.52
C ALA A 36 -5.65 6.62 11.21
N GLN A 37 -6.22 7.67 11.83
CA GLN A 37 -7.56 7.62 12.43
C GLN A 37 -8.66 7.35 11.37
N ILE A 38 -8.58 8.00 10.21
CA ILE A 38 -9.52 7.79 9.12
C ILE A 38 -9.44 6.35 8.60
N LEU A 39 -8.24 5.82 8.36
CA LEU A 39 -8.07 4.46 7.86
C LEU A 39 -8.49 3.40 8.89
N ALA A 40 -8.21 3.58 10.19
CA ALA A 40 -8.66 2.68 11.23
C ALA A 40 -10.20 2.65 11.36
N ALA A 41 -10.86 3.81 11.24
CA ALA A 41 -12.32 3.90 11.22
C ALA A 41 -12.90 3.25 9.95
N ALA A 42 -12.26 3.44 8.81
CA ALA A 42 -12.64 2.84 7.54
C ALA A 42 -12.54 1.31 7.60
N GLU A 43 -11.44 0.77 8.13
CA GLU A 43 -11.25 -0.67 8.32
C GLU A 43 -12.41 -1.30 9.10
N HIS A 44 -12.79 -0.67 10.22
CA HIS A 44 -13.94 -1.14 11.01
C HIS A 44 -15.27 -1.07 10.24
N LEU A 45 -15.54 0.03 9.53
CA LEU A 45 -16.78 0.20 8.79
C LEU A 45 -16.86 -0.77 7.59
N PHE A 46 -15.80 -0.90 6.80
CA PHE A 46 -15.76 -1.78 5.63
C PHE A 46 -15.78 -3.28 6.00
N SER A 47 -15.34 -3.65 7.20
CA SER A 47 -15.41 -5.04 7.68
C SER A 47 -16.78 -5.41 8.26
N THR A 48 -17.61 -4.43 8.66
CA THR A 48 -18.89 -4.66 9.35
C THR A 48 -20.12 -4.28 8.56
N GLN A 49 -19.96 -3.53 7.46
CA GLN A 49 -21.06 -3.02 6.63
C GLN A 49 -20.75 -3.25 5.14
N ASP A 50 -21.80 -3.22 4.31
CA ASP A 50 -21.64 -3.24 2.86
C ASP A 50 -20.86 -1.97 2.42
N PRO A 51 -19.71 -2.12 1.76
CA PRO A 51 -18.89 -1.00 1.29
C PRO A 51 -19.68 0.02 0.43
N ALA A 52 -20.62 -0.44 -0.37
CA ALA A 52 -21.45 0.41 -1.24
C ALA A 52 -22.38 1.35 -0.45
N GLY A 53 -22.70 1.03 0.81
CA GLY A 53 -23.56 1.83 1.69
C GLY A 53 -22.80 2.83 2.56
N ILE A 54 -21.45 2.80 2.59
CA ILE A 54 -20.66 3.65 3.46
C ILE A 54 -20.56 5.07 2.91
N THR A 55 -20.87 6.05 3.77
CA THR A 55 -20.85 7.49 3.42
C THR A 55 -19.67 8.21 4.06
N MET A 56 -19.27 9.35 3.48
CA MET A 56 -18.24 10.23 4.05
C MET A 56 -18.62 10.76 5.45
N ASP A 57 -19.90 10.91 5.73
CA ASP A 57 -20.38 11.33 7.05
C ASP A 57 -20.16 10.27 8.12
N GLN A 58 -20.43 9.02 7.79
CA GLN A 58 -20.15 7.88 8.68
C GLN A 58 -18.65 7.75 8.94
N LEU A 59 -17.83 7.88 7.90
CA LEU A 59 -16.36 7.87 8.01
C LEU A 59 -15.85 9.02 8.89
N ALA A 60 -16.29 10.26 8.68
CA ALA A 60 -15.88 11.40 9.49
C ALA A 60 -16.27 11.23 10.95
N LYS A 61 -17.51 10.78 11.23
CA LYS A 61 -18.01 10.53 12.57
C LYS A 61 -17.24 9.42 13.28
N ALA A 62 -17.00 8.30 12.60
CA ALA A 62 -16.27 7.16 13.16
C ALA A 62 -14.81 7.49 13.42
N ALA A 63 -14.17 8.27 12.54
CA ALA A 63 -12.78 8.70 12.69
C ALA A 63 -12.59 9.84 13.71
N GLY A 64 -13.68 10.49 14.17
CA GLY A 64 -13.59 11.66 15.05
C GLY A 64 -12.95 12.89 14.39
N VAL A 65 -13.04 13.02 13.05
CA VAL A 65 -12.47 14.13 12.30
C VAL A 65 -13.57 15.00 11.70
N GLY A 66 -13.25 16.29 11.49
CA GLY A 66 -14.18 17.20 10.80
C GLY A 66 -14.37 16.81 9.33
N ARG A 67 -15.60 16.98 8.80
CA ARG A 67 -15.93 16.72 7.37
C ARG A 67 -14.93 17.40 6.42
N ALA A 68 -14.64 18.69 6.62
CA ALA A 68 -13.70 19.43 5.78
C ALA A 68 -12.30 18.82 5.77
N THR A 69 -11.86 18.26 6.91
CA THR A 69 -10.57 17.57 7.03
C THR A 69 -10.56 16.27 6.23
N LEU A 70 -11.66 15.51 6.26
CA LEU A 70 -11.81 14.27 5.49
C LEU A 70 -11.86 14.57 3.98
N TYR A 71 -12.76 15.47 3.53
CA TYR A 71 -12.91 15.79 2.10
C TYR A 71 -11.66 16.41 1.46
N ARG A 72 -10.88 17.16 2.24
CA ARG A 72 -9.60 17.69 1.73
C ARG A 72 -8.60 16.57 1.38
N ARG A 73 -8.74 15.41 1.98
CA ARG A 73 -7.81 14.28 1.83
C ARG A 73 -8.35 13.18 0.90
N PHE A 74 -9.63 12.91 0.99
CA PHE A 74 -10.32 11.88 0.24
C PHE A 74 -11.59 12.46 -0.36
N PRO A 75 -11.75 12.44 -1.70
CA PRO A 75 -12.92 13.03 -2.37
C PRO A 75 -14.21 12.24 -2.09
N ASP A 76 -14.10 10.93 -1.89
CA ASP A 76 -15.22 10.01 -1.74
C ASP A 76 -14.84 8.77 -0.92
N PRO A 77 -15.80 7.90 -0.55
CA PRO A 77 -15.53 6.66 0.17
C PRO A 77 -14.64 5.67 -0.60
N ALA A 78 -14.72 5.65 -1.93
CA ALA A 78 -13.90 4.76 -2.74
C ALA A 78 -12.40 5.12 -2.63
N ALA A 79 -12.07 6.42 -2.60
CA ALA A 79 -10.71 6.87 -2.36
C ALA A 79 -10.18 6.49 -0.96
N VAL A 80 -11.06 6.43 0.05
CA VAL A 80 -10.70 5.93 1.38
C VAL A 80 -10.44 4.42 1.34
N ALA A 81 -11.28 3.67 0.61
CA ALA A 81 -11.14 2.23 0.43
C ALA A 81 -9.81 1.87 -0.27
N VAL A 82 -9.48 2.58 -1.36
CA VAL A 82 -8.19 2.42 -2.06
C VAL A 82 -7.02 2.70 -1.11
N ALA A 83 -7.06 3.81 -0.36
CA ALA A 83 -5.98 4.15 0.56
C ALA A 83 -5.84 3.17 1.74
N LEU A 84 -6.92 2.50 2.12
CA LEU A 84 -6.90 1.43 3.12
C LEU A 84 -6.25 0.16 2.55
N LEU A 85 -6.60 -0.22 1.33
CA LEU A 85 -5.98 -1.36 0.63
C LEU A 85 -4.46 -1.12 0.47
N ASP A 86 -4.06 0.05 -0.01
CA ASP A 86 -2.65 0.46 -0.11
C ASP A 86 -1.89 0.28 1.23
N GLU A 87 -2.52 0.64 2.36
CA GLU A 87 -1.89 0.50 3.68
C GLU A 87 -1.62 -0.97 4.05
N HIS A 88 -2.55 -1.88 3.72
CA HIS A 88 -2.36 -3.32 3.94
C HIS A 88 -1.30 -3.89 3.02
N GLU A 89 -1.28 -3.48 1.76
CA GLU A 89 -0.26 -3.87 0.79
C GLU A 89 1.14 -3.39 1.19
N TYR A 90 1.28 -2.16 1.69
CA TYR A 90 2.56 -1.65 2.22
C TYR A 90 3.06 -2.47 3.41
N ARG A 91 2.16 -2.89 4.32
CA ARG A 91 2.55 -3.77 5.44
C ARG A 91 3.05 -5.12 4.95
N LEU A 92 2.40 -5.70 3.94
CA LEU A 92 2.88 -6.95 3.32
C LEU A 92 4.23 -6.74 2.62
N GLN A 93 4.42 -5.63 1.88
CA GLN A 93 5.70 -5.28 1.27
C GLN A 93 6.83 -5.16 2.30
N ASP A 94 6.58 -4.50 3.43
CA ASP A 94 7.55 -4.39 4.51
C ASP A 94 7.93 -5.76 5.08
N GLN A 95 6.97 -6.66 5.26
CA GLN A 95 7.22 -8.03 5.70
C GLN A 95 8.04 -8.84 4.68
N LEU A 96 7.82 -8.64 3.39
CA LEU A 96 8.59 -9.29 2.32
C LEU A 96 10.05 -8.82 2.27
N LEU A 97 10.29 -7.55 2.62
CA LEU A 97 11.62 -6.93 2.60
C LEU A 97 12.42 -7.16 3.88
N SER A 98 11.76 -7.14 5.04
CA SER A 98 12.40 -7.07 6.35
C SER A 98 11.83 -8.00 7.42
N GLY A 99 10.73 -8.71 7.11
CA GLY A 99 10.08 -9.64 8.04
C GLY A 99 10.87 -10.93 8.26
N PRO A 100 10.42 -11.79 9.18
CA PRO A 100 11.06 -13.08 9.43
C PRO A 100 10.82 -14.07 8.29
N PRO A 101 11.71 -15.07 8.13
CA PRO A 101 11.47 -16.19 7.22
C PRO A 101 10.20 -16.98 7.60
N PRO A 102 9.50 -17.62 6.65
CA PRO A 102 9.85 -17.73 5.23
C PRO A 102 9.36 -16.57 4.36
N LEU A 103 8.56 -15.63 4.89
CA LEU A 103 8.02 -14.51 4.12
C LEU A 103 9.10 -13.50 3.77
N GLY A 104 9.88 -13.08 4.75
CA GLY A 104 11.04 -12.22 4.58
C GLY A 104 12.29 -12.97 4.11
N PRO A 105 13.44 -12.27 4.07
CA PRO A 105 14.72 -12.83 3.64
C PRO A 105 15.21 -13.99 4.53
N GLY A 106 16.02 -14.90 3.95
CA GLY A 106 16.70 -15.97 4.71
C GLY A 106 16.14 -17.36 4.53
N ALA A 107 15.01 -17.53 3.81
CA ALA A 107 14.51 -18.84 3.38
C ALA A 107 14.81 -19.10 1.90
N PRO A 108 14.79 -20.35 1.41
CA PRO A 108 14.90 -20.68 -0.01
C PRO A 108 13.87 -19.93 -0.86
N PRO A 109 14.20 -19.53 -2.11
CA PRO A 109 13.32 -18.69 -2.93
C PRO A 109 11.95 -19.34 -3.19
N GLY A 110 11.86 -20.65 -3.34
CA GLY A 110 10.59 -21.37 -3.48
C GLY A 110 9.70 -21.31 -2.23
N ASP A 111 10.28 -21.32 -1.05
CA ASP A 111 9.53 -21.19 0.21
C ASP A 111 9.10 -19.74 0.44
N ARG A 112 9.93 -18.78 0.07
CA ARG A 112 9.58 -17.33 0.10
C ARG A 112 8.44 -17.03 -0.86
N LEU A 113 8.48 -17.55 -2.09
CA LEU A 113 7.40 -17.36 -3.06
C LEU A 113 6.09 -18.02 -2.59
N ALA A 114 6.19 -19.22 -2.00
CA ALA A 114 5.03 -19.89 -1.42
C ALA A 114 4.43 -19.10 -0.25
N ALA A 115 5.26 -18.55 0.65
CA ALA A 115 4.83 -17.69 1.76
C ALA A 115 4.20 -16.38 1.27
N PHE A 116 4.75 -15.78 0.20
CA PHE A 116 4.14 -14.62 -0.46
C PHE A 116 2.71 -14.93 -0.92
N TYR A 117 2.47 -16.07 -1.59
CA TYR A 117 1.11 -16.43 -2.01
C TYR A 117 0.15 -16.65 -0.83
N LEU A 118 0.61 -17.30 0.25
CA LEU A 118 -0.22 -17.47 1.44
C LEU A 118 -0.65 -16.12 2.00
N ALA A 119 0.28 -15.18 2.12
CA ALA A 119 0.00 -13.84 2.65
C ALA A 119 -0.86 -12.99 1.69
N ALA A 120 -0.63 -13.06 0.38
CA ALA A 120 -1.39 -12.33 -0.62
C ALA A 120 -2.85 -12.86 -0.74
N ILE A 121 -3.05 -14.18 -0.64
CA ILE A 121 -4.40 -14.77 -0.61
C ILE A 121 -5.13 -14.42 0.69
N ASP A 122 -4.42 -14.37 1.83
CA ASP A 122 -5.01 -13.91 3.09
C ASP A 122 -5.44 -12.44 3.02
N LEU A 123 -4.63 -11.59 2.40
CA LEU A 123 -4.98 -10.19 2.13
C LEU A 123 -6.23 -10.08 1.24
N LEU A 124 -6.33 -10.87 0.17
CA LEU A 124 -7.51 -10.92 -0.69
C LEU A 124 -8.75 -11.43 0.08
N GLU A 125 -8.62 -12.46 0.91
CA GLU A 125 -9.75 -12.97 1.71
C GLU A 125 -10.31 -11.89 2.65
N GLN A 126 -9.42 -11.11 3.29
CA GLN A 126 -9.82 -10.08 4.23
C GLN A 126 -10.40 -8.83 3.55
N HIS A 127 -9.92 -8.49 2.35
CA HIS A 127 -10.18 -7.20 1.71
C HIS A 127 -10.74 -7.31 0.28
N LEU A 128 -11.33 -8.46 -0.09
CA LEU A 128 -11.82 -8.72 -1.44
C LEU A 128 -12.74 -7.63 -2.01
N PRO A 129 -13.72 -7.08 -1.26
CA PRO A 129 -14.56 -6.00 -1.77
C PRO A 129 -13.79 -4.73 -2.13
N LEU A 130 -12.73 -4.42 -1.36
CA LEU A 130 -11.86 -3.27 -1.64
C LEU A 130 -11.00 -3.53 -2.88
N ALA A 131 -10.41 -4.72 -2.99
CA ALA A 131 -9.59 -5.12 -4.13
C ALA A 131 -10.40 -5.15 -5.43
N LEU A 132 -11.62 -5.67 -5.41
CA LEU A 132 -12.54 -5.63 -6.55
C LEU A 132 -12.93 -4.21 -6.97
N GLY A 133 -13.00 -3.26 -6.03
CA GLY A 133 -13.27 -1.86 -6.33
C GLY A 133 -12.06 -1.09 -6.87
N ALA A 134 -10.85 -1.48 -6.49
CA ALA A 134 -9.61 -0.73 -6.75
C ALA A 134 -8.76 -1.33 -7.89
N GLU A 135 -8.72 -2.66 -8.03
CA GLU A 135 -7.71 -3.37 -8.82
C GLU A 135 -8.31 -4.28 -9.91
N THR A 136 -9.41 -3.90 -10.51
CA THR A 136 -10.04 -4.71 -11.58
C THR A 136 -9.56 -4.30 -12.97
N GLY A 137 -9.48 -5.29 -13.87
CA GLY A 137 -9.13 -5.08 -15.27
C GLY A 137 -7.73 -4.46 -15.46
N PRO A 138 -7.54 -3.55 -16.45
CA PRO A 138 -6.25 -2.95 -16.74
C PRO A 138 -5.67 -2.09 -15.61
N ALA A 139 -6.51 -1.56 -14.71
CA ALA A 139 -6.07 -0.68 -13.62
C ALA A 139 -5.08 -1.38 -12.67
N ARG A 140 -5.24 -2.69 -12.43
CA ARG A 140 -4.33 -3.45 -11.57
C ARG A 140 -2.88 -3.42 -12.06
N PHE A 141 -2.64 -3.44 -13.36
CA PHE A 141 -1.28 -3.45 -13.93
C PHE A 141 -0.52 -2.14 -13.76
N THR A 142 -1.21 -1.08 -13.39
CA THR A 142 -0.65 0.25 -13.12
C THR A 142 -0.61 0.58 -11.62
N SER A 143 -1.10 -0.32 -10.75
CA SER A 143 -1.02 -0.12 -9.30
C SER A 143 0.43 -0.23 -8.81
N GLY A 144 0.74 0.54 -7.74
CA GLY A 144 2.07 0.47 -7.10
C GLY A 144 2.36 -0.91 -6.53
N ALA A 145 1.35 -1.58 -6.01
CA ALA A 145 1.43 -2.92 -5.47
C ALA A 145 1.83 -3.94 -6.55
N TYR A 146 1.14 -3.94 -7.69
CA TYR A 146 1.46 -4.86 -8.79
C TYR A 146 2.91 -4.67 -9.30
N GLY A 147 3.36 -3.42 -9.40
CA GLY A 147 4.75 -3.12 -9.75
C GLY A 147 5.75 -3.71 -8.75
N PHE A 148 5.45 -3.60 -7.45
CA PHE A 148 6.28 -4.19 -6.39
C PHE A 148 6.27 -5.73 -6.45
N TRP A 149 5.08 -6.35 -6.63
CA TRP A 149 4.98 -7.81 -6.75
C TRP A 149 5.79 -8.36 -7.92
N ARG A 150 5.78 -7.68 -9.07
CA ARG A 150 6.61 -8.04 -10.23
C ARG A 150 8.10 -8.05 -9.89
N VAL A 151 8.60 -7.03 -9.21
CA VAL A 151 10.01 -6.93 -8.80
C VAL A 151 10.36 -8.03 -7.80
N HIS A 152 9.48 -8.27 -6.81
CA HIS A 152 9.68 -9.30 -5.80
C HIS A 152 9.71 -10.71 -6.41
N VAL A 153 8.72 -11.07 -7.22
CA VAL A 153 8.64 -12.37 -7.89
C VAL A 153 9.83 -12.57 -8.81
N ARG A 154 10.20 -11.55 -9.60
CA ARG A 154 11.38 -11.58 -10.45
C ARG A 154 12.66 -11.91 -9.66
N ALA A 155 12.87 -11.23 -8.54
CA ALA A 155 14.05 -11.44 -7.71
C ALA A 155 14.14 -12.91 -7.22
N LEU A 156 13.01 -13.49 -6.79
CA LEU A 156 12.95 -14.87 -6.35
C LEU A 156 13.18 -15.87 -7.48
N LEU A 157 12.64 -15.61 -8.68
CA LEU A 157 12.86 -16.44 -9.86
C LEU A 157 14.33 -16.44 -10.29
N VAL A 158 14.99 -15.28 -10.28
CA VAL A 158 16.43 -15.15 -10.57
C VAL A 158 17.25 -15.90 -9.52
N GLU A 159 16.96 -15.70 -8.23
CA GLU A 159 17.61 -16.40 -7.12
C GLU A 159 17.44 -17.91 -7.22
N GLY A 160 16.25 -18.38 -7.64
CA GLY A 160 15.93 -19.80 -7.85
C GLY A 160 16.47 -20.40 -9.15
N GLY A 161 17.16 -19.61 -10.00
CA GLY A 161 17.74 -20.09 -11.26
C GLY A 161 16.69 -20.43 -12.33
N VAL A 162 15.46 -19.90 -12.25
CA VAL A 162 14.40 -20.19 -13.22
C VAL A 162 14.76 -19.58 -14.58
N PRO A 163 14.75 -20.35 -15.69
CA PRO A 163 14.97 -19.81 -17.03
C PRO A 163 13.89 -18.80 -17.41
N ASP A 164 14.29 -17.75 -18.11
CA ASP A 164 13.39 -16.68 -18.58
C ASP A 164 12.42 -16.17 -17.49
N PRO A 165 12.95 -15.60 -16.38
CA PRO A 165 12.12 -15.17 -15.26
C PRO A 165 11.07 -14.13 -15.68
N ASP A 166 11.37 -13.29 -16.67
CA ASP A 166 10.47 -12.21 -17.09
C ASP A 166 9.18 -12.74 -17.75
N ALA A 167 9.25 -13.87 -18.47
CA ALA A 167 8.08 -14.53 -19.05
C ALA A 167 7.16 -15.18 -17.98
N HIS A 168 7.70 -15.52 -16.82
CA HIS A 168 6.95 -16.18 -15.75
C HIS A 168 6.21 -15.24 -14.80
N ILE A 169 6.65 -13.97 -14.67
CA ILE A 169 6.16 -13.06 -13.62
C ILE A 169 4.64 -12.90 -13.66
N ASP A 170 4.09 -12.49 -14.80
CA ASP A 170 2.66 -12.18 -14.89
C ASP A 170 1.79 -13.45 -14.84
N LEU A 171 2.30 -14.60 -15.31
CA LEU A 171 1.64 -15.89 -15.14
C LEU A 171 1.55 -16.27 -13.66
N LEU A 172 2.60 -16.02 -12.90
CA LEU A 172 2.65 -16.28 -11.46
C LEU A 172 1.83 -15.28 -10.64
N LEU A 173 1.63 -14.06 -11.12
CA LEU A 173 0.76 -13.07 -10.48
C LEU A 173 -0.71 -13.19 -10.86
N ALA A 174 -1.03 -13.89 -11.95
CA ALA A 174 -2.42 -14.07 -12.41
C ALA A 174 -3.36 -14.67 -11.35
N PRO A 175 -2.95 -15.67 -10.52
CA PRO A 175 -3.80 -16.22 -9.45
C PRO A 175 -4.21 -15.22 -8.38
N LEU A 176 -3.52 -14.09 -8.27
CA LEU A 176 -3.81 -13.03 -7.30
C LEU A 176 -4.75 -11.95 -7.88
N ALA A 177 -5.36 -12.17 -9.06
CA ALA A 177 -6.38 -11.27 -9.59
C ALA A 177 -7.64 -11.35 -8.71
N PRO A 178 -8.16 -10.22 -8.21
CA PRO A 178 -9.34 -10.21 -7.34
C PRO A 178 -10.55 -10.90 -7.98
N GLU A 179 -10.76 -10.72 -9.28
CA GLU A 179 -11.86 -11.32 -10.02
C GLU A 179 -11.75 -12.86 -10.10
N LEU A 180 -10.53 -13.38 -10.30
CA LEU A 180 -10.29 -14.81 -10.32
C LEU A 180 -10.49 -15.40 -8.92
N TYR A 181 -9.97 -14.73 -7.89
CA TYR A 181 -10.14 -15.14 -6.51
C TYR A 181 -11.62 -15.15 -6.11
N ASP A 182 -12.38 -14.10 -6.43
CA ASP A 182 -13.84 -14.03 -6.20
C ASP A 182 -14.57 -15.19 -6.86
N PHE A 183 -14.27 -15.47 -8.13
CA PHE A 183 -14.84 -16.59 -8.86
C PHE A 183 -14.58 -17.93 -8.15
N GLN A 184 -13.34 -18.19 -7.76
CA GLN A 184 -12.95 -19.42 -7.07
C GLN A 184 -13.60 -19.56 -5.69
N ARG A 185 -13.66 -18.47 -4.91
CA ARG A 185 -14.25 -18.45 -3.57
C ARG A 185 -15.76 -18.55 -3.60
N ASN A 186 -16.41 -17.66 -4.32
CA ASN A 186 -17.83 -17.41 -4.20
C ASN A 186 -18.66 -18.16 -5.24
N ARG A 187 -18.10 -18.49 -6.42
CA ARG A 187 -18.80 -19.25 -7.47
C ARG A 187 -18.44 -20.73 -7.46
N MET A 188 -17.16 -21.07 -7.29
CA MET A 188 -16.70 -22.45 -7.26
C MET A 188 -16.71 -23.08 -5.86
N GLY A 189 -16.90 -22.29 -4.80
CA GLY A 189 -16.95 -22.75 -3.42
C GLY A 189 -15.63 -23.28 -2.86
N LEU A 190 -14.48 -22.88 -3.45
CA LEU A 190 -13.17 -23.27 -2.93
C LEU A 190 -12.85 -22.48 -1.67
N SER A 191 -12.27 -23.12 -0.65
CA SER A 191 -11.79 -22.40 0.52
C SER A 191 -10.51 -21.60 0.19
N SER A 192 -10.30 -20.45 0.87
CA SER A 192 -9.07 -19.65 0.76
C SER A 192 -7.83 -20.50 1.02
N LEU A 193 -7.87 -21.36 2.02
CA LEU A 193 -6.77 -22.28 2.34
C LEU A 193 -6.44 -23.22 1.18
N ARG A 194 -7.46 -23.76 0.50
CA ARG A 194 -7.24 -24.66 -0.66
C ARG A 194 -6.65 -23.92 -1.85
N ILE A 195 -7.11 -22.70 -2.13
CA ILE A 195 -6.56 -21.85 -3.19
C ILE A 195 -5.10 -21.52 -2.87
N ALA A 196 -4.82 -21.03 -1.67
CA ALA A 196 -3.49 -20.65 -1.22
C ALA A 196 -2.50 -21.84 -1.26
N ALA A 197 -2.91 -23.02 -0.78
CA ALA A 197 -2.08 -24.22 -0.81
C ALA A 197 -1.74 -24.66 -2.24
N CYS A 198 -2.69 -24.55 -3.18
CA CYS A 198 -2.48 -24.90 -4.59
C CYS A 198 -1.43 -23.97 -5.24
N VAL A 199 -1.56 -22.66 -5.04
CA VAL A 199 -0.63 -21.68 -5.61
C VAL A 199 0.76 -21.78 -4.96
N ALA A 200 0.82 -22.03 -3.64
CA ALA A 200 2.08 -22.26 -2.93
C ALA A 200 2.80 -23.54 -3.39
N ASP A 201 2.07 -24.62 -3.70
CA ASP A 201 2.66 -25.83 -4.28
C ASP A 201 3.21 -25.55 -5.69
N LEU A 202 2.47 -24.83 -6.52
CA LEU A 202 2.94 -24.39 -7.84
C LEU A 202 4.25 -23.59 -7.73
N ALA A 203 4.34 -22.65 -6.78
CA ALA A 203 5.54 -21.87 -6.52
C ALA A 203 6.76 -22.74 -6.21
N ARG A 204 6.58 -23.73 -5.33
CA ARG A 204 7.68 -24.67 -5.00
C ARG A 204 8.09 -25.55 -6.18
N ARG A 205 7.13 -25.95 -7.02
CA ARG A 205 7.43 -26.79 -8.20
C ARG A 205 8.24 -26.05 -9.25
N ILE A 206 7.91 -24.80 -9.54
CA ILE A 206 8.64 -24.00 -10.54
C ILE A 206 10.09 -23.73 -10.11
N MET A 207 10.36 -23.67 -8.80
CA MET A 207 11.70 -23.46 -8.25
C MET A 207 12.52 -24.76 -8.12
N ARG A 208 11.88 -25.93 -8.25
CA ARG A 208 12.56 -27.23 -8.28
C ARG A 208 12.94 -27.53 -9.72
N GLN A 209 14.09 -27.05 -10.15
CA GLN A 209 14.68 -27.57 -11.38
C GLN A 209 15.43 -28.84 -11.08
N PRO A 210 15.40 -29.83 -11.98
CA PRO A 210 16.16 -31.07 -11.83
C PRO A 210 17.68 -30.84 -11.87
#